data_cbe6ede42bbc5ce5991015b9157788b1
#
_entry.id   cbe6ede42bbc5ce5991015b9157788b1
#
_cell.length_a   1.000
_cell.length_b   1.000
_cell.length_c   1.000
_cell.angle_alpha   90.00
_cell.angle_beta   90.00
_cell.angle_gamma   90.00
#
_symmetry.space_group_name_H-M   'P 1'
#
loop_
_entity.id
_entity.type
_entity.pdbx_description
1 polymer ?
#
loop_
_entity_poly.entity_id
_entity_poly.type
_entity_poly.pdbx_seq_one_letter_code
_entity_poly.pdbx_strand_id
1 'polypeptide(L)'
;MRVFPAALERLTEQFAKLPGIGGKTAQRLAFYLLSQPQEEAEEIADALLEARRSVHLCPVCQNLTDRDVCPICEDEERDHGLICVVAEPKDVVAMERAREYHGVYHVLHGVISPLNQVGPDDLRIRELLERVGRGGVREVIMATNPDTEGEATAMYLSRLLRPLEVRVTRLAYGIPVGSQLEYADEVTLLRALEGRRDI
;
A
#
# COMPACT_ATOMS: atom_id res chain seq x y z
N MET A 1 -42.88 7.98 0.33
CA MET A 1 -43.01 8.75 -0.92
C MET A 1 -41.62 8.90 -1.50
N ARG A 2 -41.33 8.33 -2.69
CA ARG A 2 -40.03 8.51 -3.34
C ARG A 2 -39.97 9.94 -3.86
N VAL A 3 -39.01 10.72 -3.40
CA VAL A 3 -38.83 12.13 -3.78
C VAL A 3 -37.97 12.24 -5.04
N PHE A 4 -37.10 11.27 -5.31
CA PHE A 4 -36.19 11.25 -6.46
C PHE A 4 -36.48 10.10 -7.43
N PRO A 5 -36.08 10.24 -8.70
CA PRO A 5 -36.11 9.15 -9.67
C PRO A 5 -35.25 7.97 -9.19
N ALA A 6 -35.71 6.74 -9.47
CA ALA A 6 -35.03 5.53 -9.02
C ALA A 6 -33.56 5.42 -9.51
N ALA A 7 -33.25 5.98 -10.69
CA ALA A 7 -31.89 6.01 -11.22
C ALA A 7 -30.95 6.89 -10.35
N LEU A 8 -31.44 8.05 -9.89
CA LEU A 8 -30.69 8.96 -9.03
C LEU A 8 -30.48 8.34 -7.63
N GLU A 9 -31.52 7.67 -7.09
CA GLU A 9 -31.38 6.96 -5.81
C GLU A 9 -30.28 5.89 -5.91
N ARG A 10 -30.30 5.04 -6.94
CA ARG A 10 -29.28 4.01 -7.16
C ARG A 10 -27.86 4.59 -7.30
N LEU A 11 -27.69 5.67 -8.05
CA LEU A 11 -26.39 6.33 -8.20
C LEU A 11 -25.88 6.83 -6.87
N THR A 12 -26.75 7.49 -6.09
CA THR A 12 -26.43 7.97 -4.74
C THR A 12 -26.02 6.82 -3.81
N GLU A 13 -26.75 5.71 -3.86
CA GLU A 13 -26.41 4.51 -3.07
C GLU A 13 -25.04 3.94 -3.44
N GLN A 14 -24.67 3.94 -4.73
CA GLN A 14 -23.33 3.45 -5.14
C GLN A 14 -22.21 4.37 -4.61
N PHE A 15 -22.38 5.70 -4.69
CA PHE A 15 -21.41 6.63 -4.11
C PHE A 15 -21.31 6.51 -2.58
N ALA A 16 -22.41 6.25 -1.90
CA ALA A 16 -22.41 6.08 -0.44
C ALA A 16 -21.67 4.83 0.04
N LYS A 17 -21.37 3.86 -0.86
CA LYS A 17 -20.53 2.70 -0.54
C LYS A 17 -19.05 3.01 -0.55
N LEU A 18 -18.63 4.14 -1.11
CA LEU A 18 -17.23 4.51 -1.17
C LEU A 18 -16.74 4.95 0.21
N PRO A 19 -15.54 4.50 0.65
CA PRO A 19 -14.98 4.88 1.93
C PRO A 19 -14.89 6.40 2.09
N GLY A 20 -15.34 6.93 3.23
CA GLY A 20 -15.35 8.36 3.52
C GLY A 20 -16.47 9.15 2.84
N ILE A 21 -17.34 8.53 2.03
CA ILE A 21 -18.47 9.19 1.39
C ILE A 21 -19.75 8.91 2.17
N GLY A 22 -20.21 9.91 2.94
CA GLY A 22 -21.50 9.87 3.61
C GLY A 22 -22.67 10.20 2.67
N GLY A 23 -23.90 9.88 3.08
CA GLY A 23 -25.10 10.05 2.26
C GLY A 23 -25.30 11.45 1.66
N LYS A 24 -25.00 12.52 2.42
CA LYS A 24 -25.08 13.91 1.92
C LYS A 24 -24.06 14.18 0.81
N THR A 25 -22.84 13.67 0.95
CA THR A 25 -21.79 13.82 -0.06
C THR A 25 -22.12 12.98 -1.30
N ALA A 26 -22.59 11.75 -1.12
CA ALA A 26 -23.03 10.89 -2.21
C ALA A 26 -24.14 11.55 -3.04
N GLN A 27 -25.15 12.12 -2.38
CA GLN A 27 -26.22 12.84 -3.05
C GLN A 27 -25.68 14.05 -3.83
N ARG A 28 -24.78 14.85 -3.24
CA ARG A 28 -24.17 16.01 -3.91
C ARG A 28 -23.37 15.58 -5.15
N LEU A 29 -22.61 14.48 -5.08
CA LEU A 29 -21.88 13.93 -6.23
C LEU A 29 -22.83 13.46 -7.33
N ALA A 30 -23.92 12.78 -6.98
CA ALA A 30 -24.92 12.34 -7.95
C ALA A 30 -25.60 13.52 -8.68
N PHE A 31 -25.98 14.56 -7.96
CA PHE A 31 -26.53 15.77 -8.57
C PHE A 31 -25.51 16.50 -9.44
N TYR A 32 -24.26 16.58 -9.00
CA TYR A 32 -23.19 17.19 -9.79
C TYR A 32 -23.04 16.50 -11.14
N LEU A 33 -22.92 15.16 -11.17
CA LEU A 33 -22.78 14.41 -12.40
C LEU A 33 -23.99 14.58 -13.35
N LEU A 34 -25.20 14.64 -12.79
CA LEU A 34 -26.40 14.87 -13.61
C LEU A 34 -26.49 16.30 -14.15
N SER A 35 -25.74 17.25 -13.59
CA SER A 35 -25.66 18.62 -14.13
C SER A 35 -24.58 18.81 -15.18
N GLN A 36 -23.69 17.83 -15.34
CA GLN A 36 -22.68 17.87 -16.38
C GLN A 36 -23.21 17.34 -17.73
N PRO A 37 -22.52 17.63 -18.84
CA PRO A 37 -22.78 16.98 -20.12
C PRO A 37 -22.72 15.45 -20.00
N GLN A 38 -23.48 14.76 -20.83
CA GLN A 38 -23.55 13.30 -20.82
C GLN A 38 -22.16 12.68 -21.06
N GLU A 39 -21.35 13.30 -21.90
CA GLU A 39 -19.99 12.89 -22.26
C GLU A 39 -19.08 12.79 -21.04
N GLU A 40 -19.15 13.74 -20.10
CA GLU A 40 -18.34 13.68 -18.87
C GLU A 40 -18.75 12.52 -17.95
N ALA A 41 -20.02 12.18 -17.90
CA ALA A 41 -20.49 11.03 -17.12
C ALA A 41 -20.05 9.71 -17.76
N GLU A 42 -20.05 9.64 -19.10
CA GLU A 42 -19.56 8.50 -19.87
C GLU A 42 -18.03 8.33 -19.66
N GLU A 43 -17.25 9.40 -19.74
CA GLU A 43 -15.80 9.37 -19.48
C GLU A 43 -15.46 8.80 -18.09
N ILE A 44 -16.19 9.22 -17.04
CA ILE A 44 -15.98 8.68 -15.69
C ILE A 44 -16.33 7.19 -15.62
N ALA A 45 -17.44 6.79 -16.23
CA ALA A 45 -17.87 5.40 -16.25
C ALA A 45 -16.87 4.53 -17.01
N ASP A 46 -16.40 4.97 -18.15
CA ASP A 46 -15.43 4.27 -18.98
C ASP A 46 -14.07 4.17 -18.28
N ALA A 47 -13.57 5.24 -17.69
CA ALA A 47 -12.31 5.23 -16.91
C ALA A 47 -12.37 4.23 -15.74
N LEU A 48 -13.51 4.15 -15.03
CA LEU A 48 -13.69 3.19 -13.95
C LEU A 48 -13.68 1.75 -14.47
N LEU A 49 -14.39 1.50 -15.57
CA LEU A 49 -14.46 0.17 -16.20
C LEU A 49 -13.12 -0.25 -16.77
N GLU A 50 -12.41 0.65 -17.44
CA GLU A 50 -11.07 0.42 -17.98
C GLU A 50 -10.08 0.08 -16.88
N ALA A 51 -9.99 0.92 -15.84
CA ALA A 51 -9.12 0.66 -14.69
C ALA A 51 -9.41 -0.71 -14.07
N ARG A 52 -10.69 -1.07 -13.89
CA ARG A 52 -11.07 -2.36 -13.30
C ARG A 52 -10.71 -3.56 -14.17
N ARG A 53 -10.69 -3.40 -15.51
CA ARG A 53 -10.38 -4.46 -16.47
C ARG A 53 -8.88 -4.61 -16.72
N SER A 54 -8.16 -3.50 -16.81
CA SER A 54 -6.73 -3.48 -17.19
C SER A 54 -5.79 -3.64 -15.99
N VAL A 55 -6.13 -3.04 -14.84
CA VAL A 55 -5.25 -3.07 -13.68
C VAL A 55 -5.34 -4.40 -12.93
N HIS A 56 -4.19 -5.03 -12.75
CA HIS A 56 -4.03 -6.29 -12.04
C HIS A 56 -2.77 -6.26 -11.17
N LEU A 57 -2.49 -7.36 -10.45
CA LEU A 57 -1.28 -7.46 -9.64
C LEU A 57 -0.10 -7.92 -10.49
N CYS A 58 1.02 -7.23 -10.35
CA CYS A 58 2.30 -7.66 -10.93
C CYS A 58 2.66 -9.05 -10.37
N PRO A 59 2.93 -10.06 -11.21
CA PRO A 59 3.23 -11.41 -10.76
C PRO A 59 4.54 -11.52 -9.94
N VAL A 60 5.39 -10.49 -10.00
CA VAL A 60 6.68 -10.48 -9.30
C VAL A 60 6.58 -9.81 -7.93
N CYS A 61 6.01 -8.61 -7.85
CA CYS A 61 6.03 -7.79 -6.63
C CYS A 61 4.66 -7.56 -6.00
N GLN A 62 3.59 -8.04 -6.62
CA GLN A 62 2.21 -7.88 -6.18
C GLN A 62 1.72 -6.41 -6.16
N ASN A 63 2.46 -5.45 -6.73
CA ASN A 63 1.98 -4.09 -6.93
C ASN A 63 0.96 -4.04 -8.07
N LEU A 64 0.17 -2.97 -8.12
CA LEU A 64 -0.78 -2.72 -9.22
C LEU A 64 -0.02 -2.39 -10.52
N THR A 65 -0.47 -2.95 -11.63
CA THR A 65 0.06 -2.70 -12.98
C THR A 65 -1.01 -2.95 -14.03
N ASP A 66 -0.85 -2.31 -15.18
CA ASP A 66 -1.60 -2.54 -16.43
C ASP A 66 -0.75 -3.28 -17.49
N ARG A 67 0.47 -3.73 -17.10
CA ARG A 67 1.42 -4.47 -17.95
C ARG A 67 1.66 -5.85 -17.39
N ASP A 68 2.16 -6.78 -18.20
CA ASP A 68 2.51 -8.14 -17.76
C ASP A 68 3.40 -8.14 -16.51
N VAL A 69 4.40 -7.26 -16.46
CA VAL A 69 5.23 -6.97 -15.28
C VAL A 69 5.26 -5.45 -15.07
N CYS A 70 5.29 -5.00 -13.83
CA CYS A 70 5.30 -3.57 -13.55
C CYS A 70 6.64 -2.92 -13.92
N PRO A 71 6.66 -1.61 -14.25
CA PRO A 71 7.88 -0.91 -14.66
C PRO A 71 9.04 -1.03 -13.66
N ILE A 72 8.75 -1.08 -12.35
CA ILE A 72 9.78 -1.24 -11.31
C ILE A 72 10.46 -2.62 -11.37
N CYS A 73 9.70 -3.66 -11.69
CA CYS A 73 10.24 -5.02 -11.80
C CYS A 73 10.89 -5.31 -13.16
N GLU A 74 10.55 -4.54 -14.20
CA GLU A 74 11.19 -4.61 -15.53
C GLU A 74 12.52 -3.84 -15.60
N ASP A 75 12.71 -2.87 -14.71
CA ASP A 75 13.88 -2.00 -14.71
C ASP A 75 15.14 -2.76 -14.28
N GLU A 76 16.02 -3.05 -15.21
CA GLU A 76 17.28 -3.75 -15.00
C GLU A 76 18.32 -2.91 -14.26
N GLU A 77 18.16 -1.57 -14.19
CA GLU A 77 19.06 -0.69 -13.45
C GLU A 77 18.80 -0.77 -11.93
N ARG A 78 17.68 -1.34 -11.52
CA ARG A 78 17.36 -1.55 -10.11
C ARG A 78 18.05 -2.76 -9.50
N ASP A 79 18.35 -2.65 -8.23
CA ASP A 79 18.92 -3.74 -7.46
C ASP A 79 17.84 -4.77 -7.05
N HIS A 80 17.68 -5.81 -7.85
CA HIS A 80 16.73 -6.89 -7.58
C HIS A 80 17.11 -7.77 -6.38
N GLY A 81 18.32 -7.63 -5.86
CA GLY A 81 18.76 -8.27 -4.62
C GLY A 81 18.29 -7.56 -3.36
N LEU A 82 17.67 -6.37 -3.49
CA LEU A 82 17.17 -5.55 -2.39
C LEU A 82 15.66 -5.38 -2.51
N ILE A 83 14.89 -6.00 -1.61
CA ILE A 83 13.42 -5.95 -1.62
C ILE A 83 12.90 -5.11 -0.46
N CYS A 84 12.12 -4.07 -0.75
CA CYS A 84 11.36 -3.32 0.26
C CYS A 84 9.93 -3.87 0.35
N VAL A 85 9.56 -4.42 1.49
CA VAL A 85 8.24 -4.98 1.76
C VAL A 85 7.35 -3.91 2.38
N VAL A 86 6.25 -3.60 1.70
CA VAL A 86 5.27 -2.59 2.10
C VAL A 86 3.89 -3.20 2.29
N ALA A 87 3.02 -2.55 3.05
CA ALA A 87 1.67 -3.03 3.29
C ALA A 87 0.76 -2.82 2.08
N GLU A 88 0.80 -1.66 1.44
CA GLU A 88 -0.15 -1.28 0.40
C GLU A 88 0.53 -0.66 -0.83
N PRO A 89 -0.11 -0.69 -2.01
CA PRO A 89 0.43 -0.07 -3.23
C PRO A 89 0.75 1.43 -3.09
N LYS A 90 -0.02 2.16 -2.27
CA LYS A 90 0.23 3.59 -1.99
C LYS A 90 1.58 3.85 -1.31
N ASP A 91 2.08 2.86 -0.55
CA ASP A 91 3.35 2.97 0.17
C ASP A 91 4.52 2.92 -0.82
N VAL A 92 4.40 2.14 -1.91
CA VAL A 92 5.37 2.16 -3.03
C VAL A 92 5.48 3.57 -3.60
N VAL A 93 4.33 4.23 -3.84
CA VAL A 93 4.31 5.61 -4.35
C VAL A 93 4.99 6.58 -3.39
N ALA A 94 4.81 6.38 -2.08
CA ALA A 94 5.46 7.21 -1.05
C ALA A 94 6.98 7.02 -1.06
N MET A 95 7.46 5.78 -1.16
CA MET A 95 8.89 5.46 -1.24
C MET A 95 9.55 6.00 -2.51
N GLU A 96 8.89 5.85 -3.67
CA GLU A 96 9.41 6.34 -4.96
C GLU A 96 9.52 7.88 -5.01
N ARG A 97 8.73 8.61 -4.24
CA ARG A 97 8.87 10.08 -4.12
C ARG A 97 10.21 10.51 -3.53
N ALA A 98 10.84 9.68 -2.71
CA ALA A 98 12.16 9.97 -2.14
C ALA A 98 13.28 9.90 -3.17
N ARG A 99 13.10 9.15 -4.29
CA ARG A 99 14.04 8.97 -5.41
C ARG A 99 15.43 8.41 -5.04
N GLU A 100 15.60 7.98 -3.81
CA GLU A 100 16.89 7.49 -3.27
C GLU A 100 16.90 5.95 -3.10
N TYR A 101 15.75 5.30 -3.32
CA TYR A 101 15.65 3.86 -3.23
C TYR A 101 15.78 3.22 -4.61
N HIS A 102 16.84 2.46 -4.81
CA HIS A 102 17.15 1.79 -6.08
C HIS A 102 16.87 0.28 -6.09
N GLY A 103 16.26 -0.26 -5.03
CA GLY A 103 15.79 -1.63 -4.98
C GLY A 103 14.41 -1.82 -5.60
N VAL A 104 13.84 -3.00 -5.40
CA VAL A 104 12.50 -3.37 -5.84
C VAL A 104 11.56 -3.57 -4.65
N TYR A 105 10.27 -3.70 -4.91
CA TYR A 105 9.26 -3.79 -3.85
C TYR A 105 8.59 -5.17 -3.80
N HIS A 106 7.91 -5.41 -2.69
CA HIS A 106 6.88 -6.44 -2.56
C HIS A 106 5.72 -5.89 -1.73
N VAL A 107 4.50 -5.98 -2.28
CA VAL A 107 3.28 -5.45 -1.66
C VAL A 107 2.50 -6.58 -1.02
N LEU A 108 2.23 -6.48 0.28
CA LEU A 108 1.52 -7.51 1.04
C LEU A 108 -0.01 -7.44 0.88
N HIS A 109 -0.56 -6.30 0.48
CA HIS A 109 -2.00 -5.99 0.45
C HIS A 109 -2.66 -6.01 1.83
N GLY A 110 -1.95 -5.58 2.86
CA GLY A 110 -2.41 -5.42 4.23
C GLY A 110 -1.35 -5.77 5.26
N VAL A 111 -1.80 -5.92 6.49
CA VAL A 111 -1.02 -6.35 7.65
C VAL A 111 -1.80 -7.41 8.42
N ILE A 112 -1.14 -8.25 9.20
CA ILE A 112 -1.79 -9.21 10.10
C ILE A 112 -2.58 -8.41 11.14
N SER A 113 -3.91 -8.56 11.13
CA SER A 113 -4.83 -7.82 11.97
C SER A 113 -5.93 -8.75 12.50
N PRO A 114 -5.77 -9.34 13.69
CA PRO A 114 -6.78 -10.20 14.29
C PRO A 114 -8.13 -9.49 14.51
N LEU A 115 -8.09 -8.18 14.80
CA LEU A 115 -9.31 -7.38 15.00
C LEU A 115 -10.11 -7.24 13.70
N ASN A 116 -9.44 -7.19 12.56
CA ASN A 116 -10.05 -7.11 11.23
C ASN A 116 -10.17 -8.48 10.56
N GLN A 117 -9.88 -9.57 11.28
CA GLN A 117 -9.91 -10.95 10.78
C GLN A 117 -8.97 -11.18 9.58
N VAL A 118 -7.85 -10.43 9.50
CA VAL A 118 -6.82 -10.59 8.48
C VAL A 118 -5.72 -11.48 9.03
N GLY A 119 -5.59 -12.69 8.47
CA GLY A 119 -4.53 -13.65 8.77
C GLY A 119 -3.38 -13.60 7.78
N PRO A 120 -2.32 -14.37 8.01
CA PRO A 120 -1.18 -14.48 7.09
C PRO A 120 -1.57 -14.98 5.68
N ASP A 121 -2.58 -15.82 5.58
CA ASP A 121 -3.05 -16.41 4.32
C ASP A 121 -3.84 -15.42 3.44
N ASP A 122 -4.32 -14.32 4.04
CA ASP A 122 -5.00 -13.25 3.32
C ASP A 122 -4.02 -12.27 2.66
N LEU A 123 -2.72 -12.36 3.04
CA LEU A 123 -1.66 -11.47 2.58
C LEU A 123 -0.77 -12.16 1.52
N ARG A 124 -0.04 -11.37 0.75
CA ARG A 124 0.90 -11.86 -0.29
C ARG A 124 2.24 -12.32 0.29
N ILE A 125 2.18 -13.04 1.41
CA ILE A 125 3.37 -13.55 2.13
C ILE A 125 3.97 -14.74 1.39
N ARG A 126 3.15 -15.64 0.88
CA ARG A 126 3.61 -16.82 0.15
C ARG A 126 4.43 -16.41 -1.08
N GLU A 127 3.95 -15.45 -1.85
CA GLU A 127 4.61 -14.95 -3.05
C GLU A 127 5.96 -14.29 -2.71
N LEU A 128 6.08 -13.62 -1.55
CA LEU A 128 7.36 -13.10 -1.06
C LEU A 128 8.34 -14.23 -0.76
N LEU A 129 7.92 -15.26 -0.03
CA LEU A 129 8.76 -16.40 0.33
C LEU A 129 9.22 -17.18 -0.90
N GLU A 130 8.32 -17.42 -1.85
CA GLU A 130 8.67 -18.06 -3.13
C GLU A 130 9.70 -17.24 -3.92
N ARG A 131 9.52 -15.91 -3.95
CA ARG A 131 10.44 -14.99 -4.63
C ARG A 131 11.83 -15.03 -4.00
N VAL A 132 11.92 -14.92 -2.68
CA VAL A 132 13.19 -14.98 -1.94
C VAL A 132 13.82 -16.37 -2.07
N GLY A 133 13.03 -17.45 -2.02
CA GLY A 133 13.48 -18.82 -2.13
C GLY A 133 14.08 -19.19 -3.51
N ARG A 134 13.77 -18.42 -4.57
CA ARG A 134 14.42 -18.59 -5.89
C ARG A 134 15.89 -18.14 -5.90
N GLY A 135 16.32 -17.45 -4.87
CA GLY A 135 17.68 -16.93 -4.71
C GLY A 135 17.91 -15.55 -5.36
N GLY A 136 19.12 -15.01 -5.14
CA GLY A 136 19.51 -13.70 -5.64
C GLY A 136 19.12 -12.52 -4.75
N VAL A 137 18.24 -12.73 -3.77
CA VAL A 137 17.86 -11.70 -2.78
C VAL A 137 18.87 -11.69 -1.64
N ARG A 138 19.45 -10.54 -1.37
CA ARG A 138 20.44 -10.32 -0.31
C ARG A 138 19.85 -9.70 0.93
N GLU A 139 18.87 -8.81 0.74
CA GLU A 139 18.24 -8.08 1.84
C GLU A 139 16.75 -7.86 1.59
N VAL A 140 15.96 -8.02 2.66
CA VAL A 140 14.54 -7.69 2.71
C VAL A 140 14.34 -6.62 3.77
N ILE A 141 13.92 -5.43 3.34
CA ILE A 141 13.64 -4.29 4.20
C ILE A 141 12.14 -4.30 4.56
N MET A 142 11.82 -4.40 5.84
CA MET A 142 10.45 -4.29 6.32
C MET A 142 10.05 -2.81 6.42
N ALA A 143 9.07 -2.40 5.60
CA ALA A 143 8.55 -1.04 5.52
C ALA A 143 7.04 -0.97 5.78
N THR A 144 6.51 -1.91 6.56
CA THR A 144 5.15 -1.80 7.11
C THR A 144 5.07 -0.64 8.10
N ASN A 145 3.88 -0.11 8.36
CA ASN A 145 3.71 1.01 9.29
C ASN A 145 4.29 0.70 10.68
N PRO A 146 4.77 1.72 11.41
CA PRO A 146 5.32 1.57 12.77
C PRO A 146 4.22 1.51 13.85
N ASP A 147 3.15 0.78 13.56
CA ASP A 147 2.06 0.49 14.49
C ASP A 147 2.11 -0.98 14.96
N THR A 148 1.24 -1.36 15.88
CA THR A 148 1.23 -2.70 16.48
C THR A 148 1.05 -3.81 15.44
N GLU A 149 0.19 -3.61 14.45
CA GLU A 149 -0.11 -4.61 13.41
C GLU A 149 1.04 -4.71 12.40
N GLY A 150 1.61 -3.57 11.99
CA GLY A 150 2.77 -3.54 11.10
C GLY A 150 4.03 -4.14 11.73
N GLU A 151 4.25 -3.91 13.04
CA GLU A 151 5.36 -4.53 13.79
C GLU A 151 5.15 -6.05 13.91
N ALA A 152 3.95 -6.48 14.29
CA ALA A 152 3.65 -7.91 14.38
C ALA A 152 3.85 -8.62 13.03
N THR A 153 3.44 -7.97 11.94
CA THR A 153 3.62 -8.47 10.57
C THR A 153 5.11 -8.55 10.20
N ALA A 154 5.89 -7.51 10.49
CA ALA A 154 7.35 -7.51 10.24
C ALA A 154 8.07 -8.62 11.03
N MET A 155 7.71 -8.80 12.31
CA MET A 155 8.26 -9.87 13.15
C MET A 155 7.89 -11.26 12.63
N TYR A 156 6.65 -11.45 12.18
CA TYR A 156 6.19 -12.70 11.60
C TYR A 156 6.97 -13.04 10.34
N LEU A 157 7.09 -12.09 9.41
CA LEU A 157 7.87 -12.25 8.17
C LEU A 157 9.35 -12.51 8.43
N SER A 158 9.95 -11.81 9.39
CA SER A 158 11.35 -12.02 9.77
C SER A 158 11.61 -13.47 10.22
N ARG A 159 10.68 -14.09 10.95
CA ARG A 159 10.79 -15.50 11.36
C ARG A 159 10.70 -16.45 10.16
N LEU A 160 9.83 -16.18 9.20
CA LEU A 160 9.66 -16.99 7.98
C LEU A 160 10.85 -16.87 7.02
N LEU A 161 11.46 -15.69 6.95
CA LEU A 161 12.62 -15.42 6.07
C LEU A 161 13.94 -15.92 6.65
N ARG A 162 14.03 -16.11 7.97
CA ARG A 162 15.26 -16.55 8.66
C ARG A 162 15.87 -17.82 8.10
N PRO A 163 15.10 -18.90 7.76
CA PRO A 163 15.64 -20.10 7.18
C PRO A 163 16.20 -19.93 5.76
N LEU A 164 15.86 -18.84 5.07
CA LEU A 164 16.31 -18.53 3.71
C LEU A 164 17.64 -17.75 3.71
N GLU A 165 18.26 -17.53 4.88
CA GLU A 165 19.57 -16.88 5.06
C GLU A 165 19.67 -15.49 4.41
N VAL A 166 18.52 -14.80 4.23
CA VAL A 166 18.46 -13.45 3.73
C VAL A 166 18.55 -12.44 4.90
N ARG A 167 19.26 -11.35 4.69
CA ARG A 167 19.30 -10.26 5.67
C ARG A 167 17.92 -9.61 5.76
N VAL A 168 17.36 -9.52 6.96
CA VAL A 168 16.09 -8.82 7.20
C VAL A 168 16.36 -7.57 8.03
N THR A 169 15.97 -6.43 7.50
CA THR A 169 16.12 -5.12 8.15
C THR A 169 14.77 -4.43 8.30
N ARG A 170 14.74 -3.37 9.07
CA ARG A 170 13.55 -2.54 9.31
C ARG A 170 13.90 -1.08 9.01
N LEU A 171 12.94 -0.31 8.47
CA LEU A 171 13.12 1.14 8.39
C LEU A 171 13.38 1.72 9.77
N ALA A 172 14.35 2.63 9.86
CA ALA A 172 14.67 3.29 11.12
C ALA A 172 13.51 4.15 11.60
N TYR A 173 13.31 4.18 12.91
CA TYR A 173 12.41 5.11 13.57
C TYR A 173 13.21 6.33 14.01
N GLY A 174 12.58 7.50 13.94
CA GLY A 174 13.27 8.71 14.36
C GLY A 174 12.37 9.93 14.38
N ILE A 175 12.93 11.02 14.88
CA ILE A 175 12.30 12.33 14.87
C ILE A 175 12.27 12.82 13.43
N PRO A 176 11.11 13.28 12.92
CA PRO A 176 11.01 13.80 11.56
C PRO A 176 11.95 14.98 11.32
N VAL A 177 12.63 14.99 10.17
CA VAL A 177 13.53 16.08 9.80
C VAL A 177 12.76 17.40 9.73
N GLY A 178 13.28 18.44 10.38
CA GLY A 178 12.64 19.76 10.46
C GLY A 178 11.62 19.91 11.58
N SER A 179 11.30 18.84 12.35
CA SER A 179 10.49 18.96 13.55
C SER A 179 11.33 19.38 14.76
N GLN A 180 10.70 20.06 15.72
CA GLN A 180 11.33 20.39 16.99
C GLN A 180 11.16 19.24 17.97
N LEU A 181 12.16 18.99 18.81
CA LEU A 181 12.20 17.86 19.74
C LEU A 181 11.03 17.88 20.74
N GLU A 182 10.58 19.08 21.11
CA GLU A 182 9.48 19.29 22.06
C GLU A 182 8.10 18.79 21.56
N TYR A 183 7.94 18.62 20.24
CA TYR A 183 6.68 18.11 19.65
C TYR A 183 6.68 16.60 19.43
N ALA A 184 7.80 15.92 19.70
CA ALA A 184 7.86 14.48 19.58
C ALA A 184 7.21 13.81 20.80
N ASP A 185 6.34 12.83 20.55
CA ASP A 185 5.76 12.02 21.62
C ASP A 185 6.81 11.10 22.29
N GLU A 186 6.47 10.60 23.48
CA GLU A 186 7.37 9.78 24.30
C GLU A 186 7.83 8.50 23.57
N VAL A 187 6.96 7.88 22.77
CA VAL A 187 7.30 6.64 22.05
C VAL A 187 8.27 6.94 20.93
N THR A 188 8.04 8.02 20.17
CA THR A 188 8.95 8.50 19.12
C THR A 188 10.34 8.83 19.70
N LEU A 189 10.40 9.51 20.85
CA LEU A 189 11.67 9.83 21.53
C LEU A 189 12.40 8.55 22.00
N LEU A 190 11.67 7.60 22.58
CA LEU A 190 12.24 6.32 23.00
C LEU A 190 12.84 5.56 21.82
N ARG A 191 12.10 5.44 20.72
CA ARG A 191 12.56 4.76 19.49
C ARG A 191 13.77 5.47 18.86
N ALA A 192 13.78 6.80 18.87
CA ALA A 192 14.92 7.57 18.38
C ALA A 192 16.18 7.36 19.23
N LEU A 193 16.03 7.26 20.56
CA LEU A 193 17.13 6.94 21.49
C LEU A 193 17.66 5.50 21.29
N GLU A 194 16.77 4.53 21.10
CA GLU A 194 17.16 3.15 20.82
C GLU A 194 17.91 3.03 19.48
N GLY A 195 17.44 3.75 18.44
CA GLY A 195 18.02 3.76 17.10
C GLY A 195 19.16 4.75 16.88
N ARG A 196 19.69 5.41 17.94
CA ARG A 196 20.79 6.40 17.82
C ARG A 196 22.03 5.80 17.17
N ARG A 197 22.72 6.60 16.37
CA ARG A 197 23.94 6.22 15.66
C ARG A 197 25.12 7.06 16.15
N ASP A 198 26.32 6.51 16.01
CA ASP A 198 27.56 7.27 16.19
C ASP A 198 27.70 8.32 15.06
N ILE A 199 28.32 9.47 15.39
CA ILE A 199 28.56 10.61 14.49
C ILE A 199 30.04 10.60 14.07
#